data_f4f37685d6f34de83a554b0f8a5e19d6
#
_entry.id   f4f37685d6f34de83a554b0f8a5e19d6
#
_cell.length_a   1.000
_cell.length_b   1.000
_cell.length_c   1.000
_cell.angle_alpha   90.00
_cell.angle_beta   90.00
_cell.angle_gamma   90.00
#
_symmetry.space_group_name_H-M   'P 1'
#
loop_
_entity.id
_entity.type
_entity.pdbx_description
1 polymer ?
#
loop_
_entity_poly.entity_id
_entity_poly.type
_entity_poly.pdbx_seq_one_letter_code
_entity_poly.pdbx_strand_id
1 'polypeptide(L)' 'MNFNDRVYDIVRRVPKGKVISYGQVAFLAGSPRGARAVGWALHRNP' A
#
# COMPACT_ATOMS: atom_id res chain seq x y z
N MET A 1 -10.05 -3.14 -10.50
CA MET A 1 -9.15 -2.46 -9.57
C MET A 1 -7.74 -2.95 -9.77
N ASN A 2 -6.80 -2.07 -10.05
CA ASN A 2 -5.42 -2.50 -10.21
C ASN A 2 -4.69 -2.49 -8.87
N PHE A 3 -3.43 -2.92 -8.87
CA PHE A 3 -2.64 -3.01 -7.64
C PHE A 3 -2.52 -1.64 -6.95
N ASN A 4 -2.24 -0.60 -7.71
CA ASN A 4 -2.08 0.75 -7.14
C ASN A 4 -3.36 1.22 -6.45
N ASP A 5 -4.51 0.98 -7.07
CA ASP A 5 -5.80 1.33 -6.48
C ASP A 5 -6.01 0.60 -5.15
N ARG A 6 -5.62 -0.67 -5.09
CA ARG A 6 -5.74 -1.45 -3.86
C ARG A 6 -4.83 -0.89 -2.77
N VAL A 7 -3.62 -0.51 -3.14
CA VAL A 7 -2.67 0.08 -2.20
C VAL A 7 -3.24 1.37 -1.60
N TYR A 8 -3.76 2.25 -2.44
CA TYR A 8 -4.33 3.50 -1.96
C TYR A 8 -5.54 3.26 -1.07
N ASP A 9 -6.39 2.31 -1.43
CA ASP A 9 -7.56 1.99 -0.63
C ASP A 9 -7.15 1.51 0.77
N ILE A 10 -6.14 0.66 0.85
CA ILE A 10 -5.63 0.15 2.12
C ILE A 10 -5.06 1.28 2.96
N VAL A 11 -4.23 2.14 2.36
CA VAL A 11 -3.61 3.25 3.07
C VAL A 11 -4.68 4.21 3.60
N ARG A 12 -5.73 4.45 2.84
CA ARG A 12 -6.82 5.34 3.27
C ARG A 12 -7.56 4.81 4.47
N ARG A 13 -7.57 3.49 4.67
CA ARG A 13 -8.26 2.86 5.79
C ARG A 13 -7.43 2.84 7.07
N VAL A 14 -6.14 3.15 6.97
CA VAL A 14 -5.28 3.22 8.15
C VAL A 14 -5.64 4.48 8.94
N PRO A 15 -5.99 4.34 10.22
CA PRO A 15 -6.33 5.51 11.03
C PRO A 15 -5.17 6.48 11.13
N LYS A 16 -5.50 7.75 11.20
CA LYS A 16 -4.50 8.79 11.35
C LYS A 16 -3.68 8.55 12.62
N GLY A 17 -2.37 8.61 12.50
CA GLY A 17 -1.48 8.36 13.62
C GLY A 17 -1.01 6.92 13.76
N LYS A 18 -1.57 6.01 12.96
CA LYS A 18 -1.10 4.63 12.93
C LYS A 18 -0.07 4.43 11.83
N VAL A 19 0.86 3.51 12.08
CA VAL A 19 1.91 3.18 11.13
C VAL A 19 1.64 1.80 10.55
N ILE A 20 1.75 1.69 9.23
CA ILE A 20 1.64 0.41 8.54
C ILE A 20 2.86 0.24 7.65
N SER A 21 3.46 -0.95 7.66
CA SER A 21 4.63 -1.21 6.83
C SER A 21 4.23 -1.47 5.38
N TYR A 22 5.16 -1.22 4.46
CA TYR A 22 4.91 -1.52 3.04
C TYR A 22 4.65 -3.01 2.83
N GLY A 23 5.34 -3.86 3.57
CA GLY A 23 5.09 -5.29 3.50
C GLY A 23 3.67 -5.66 3.87
N GLN A 24 3.15 -5.05 4.93
CA GLN A 24 1.78 -5.29 5.36
C GLN A 24 0.78 -4.80 4.32
N VAL A 25 1.02 -3.62 3.75
CA VAL A 25 0.17 -3.09 2.70
C VAL A 25 0.16 -4.02 1.50
N ALA A 26 1.34 -4.50 1.10
CA ALA A 26 1.46 -5.42 -0.03
C ALA A 26 0.69 -6.72 0.23
N PHE A 27 0.81 -7.25 1.44
CA PHE A 27 0.10 -8.46 1.82
C PHE A 27 -1.41 -8.27 1.70
N LEU A 28 -1.92 -7.17 2.23
CA LEU A 28 -3.35 -6.88 2.19
C LEU A 28 -3.84 -6.60 0.76
N ALA A 29 -2.96 -6.10 -0.08
CA ALA A 29 -3.28 -5.86 -1.48
C ALA A 29 -3.24 -7.13 -2.34
N GLY A 30 -2.91 -8.26 -1.71
CA GLY A 30 -2.88 -9.54 -2.41
C GLY A 30 -1.54 -9.87 -3.06
N SER A 31 -0.48 -9.14 -2.70
CA SER A 31 0.85 -9.34 -3.28
C SER A 31 1.91 -9.30 -2.18
N PRO A 32 2.08 -10.40 -1.41
CA PRO A 32 2.99 -10.41 -0.27
C PRO A 32 4.43 -10.00 -0.59
N ARG A 33 4.85 -10.17 -1.84
CA ARG A 33 6.19 -9.79 -2.27
C ARG A 33 6.23 -8.40 -2.89
N GLY A 34 5.13 -7.67 -2.81
CA GLY A 34 4.96 -6.40 -3.49
C GLY A 34 5.36 -5.17 -2.70
N ALA A 35 6.12 -5.33 -1.59
CA ALA A 35 6.50 -4.19 -0.77
C ALA A 35 7.22 -3.11 -1.58
N ARG A 36 8.07 -3.52 -2.51
CA ARG A 36 8.77 -2.60 -3.39
C ARG A 36 7.80 -1.87 -4.31
N ALA A 37 6.82 -2.60 -4.84
CA ALA A 37 5.78 -2.00 -5.70
C ALA A 37 4.91 -1.03 -4.91
N VAL A 38 4.63 -1.32 -3.64
CA VAL A 38 3.90 -0.41 -2.77
C VAL A 38 4.69 0.88 -2.59
N GLY A 39 5.98 0.76 -2.34
CA GLY A 39 6.85 1.94 -2.24
C GLY A 39 6.80 2.77 -3.51
N TRP A 40 6.90 2.13 -4.66
CA TRP A 40 6.79 2.81 -5.95
C TRP A 40 5.46 3.54 -6.11
N ALA A 41 4.36 2.87 -5.79
CA ALA A 41 3.03 3.46 -5.93
C ALA A 41 2.89 4.73 -5.08
N LEU A 42 3.37 4.67 -3.84
CA LEU A 42 3.24 5.79 -2.91
C LEU A 42 4.22 6.91 -3.22
N HIS A 43 5.43 6.57 -3.67
CA HIS A 43 6.43 7.59 -3.99
C HIS A 43 6.16 8.32 -5.30
N ARG A 44 5.46 7.67 -6.22
CA ARG A 44 5.13 8.30 -7.50
C ARG A 44 3.93 9.23 -7.40
N ASN A 45 3.23 9.18 -6.31
CA ASN A 45 2.09 10.05 -6.12
C ASN A 45 2.59 11.45 -5.75
N PRO A 46 2.29 12.46 -6.56
CA PRO A 46 2.70 13.82 -6.26
C PRO A 46 2.01 14.39 -5.02
#